data_4039521519b9948e49d6e99127891929
#
_entry.id   4039521519b9948e49d6e99127891929
#
_cell.length_a   1.000
_cell.length_b   1.000
_cell.length_c   1.000
_cell.angle_alpha   90.00
_cell.angle_beta   90.00
_cell.angle_gamma   90.00
#
_symmetry.space_group_name_H-M   'P 1'
#
loop_
_entity.id
_entity.type
_entity.pdbx_description
1 polymer ?
#
loop_
_entity_poly.entity_id
_entity_poly.type
_entity_poly.pdbx_seq_one_letter_code
_entity_poly.pdbx_strand_id
1 'polypeptide(L)'
;MLDSHPVARDFSPVKISIILPGLAFMFGGIVTAQEITIPTNHIELFNGRDFSGSTFCMKDNADPKQTWSITNGVIHCTGKPVGYSRTKQAYSNYVVTVVWRFVKVAPKADNTGVLVHIQSPDKVWPRCIQSQGKSGRQGDLFLMAGAEAKEHKGVDPNTPVPMRGPSHENPVGEWNTNVTVCAGDNVKAVINGNLMNEITECTVSSGFIGIQSEGGDIEIRRIYLEPLK
;
A
#
# COMPACT_ATOMS: atom_id res chain seq x y z
N MET A 1 -61.37 71.25 44.95
CA MET A 1 -61.84 70.17 44.09
C MET A 1 -60.63 69.68 43.33
N LEU A 2 -60.06 68.62 43.72
CA LEU A 2 -58.91 67.97 43.09
C LEU A 2 -59.28 66.52 42.83
N ASP A 3 -59.50 66.20 41.55
CA ASP A 3 -59.84 64.83 41.11
C ASP A 3 -58.53 64.01 41.11
N SER A 4 -58.56 62.90 41.82
CA SER A 4 -57.55 61.88 41.84
C SER A 4 -57.95 60.69 40.96
N HIS A 5 -57.25 60.52 39.83
CA HIS A 5 -57.37 59.31 39.02
C HIS A 5 -56.35 58.26 39.46
N PRO A 6 -56.70 57.00 39.60
CA PRO A 6 -55.81 55.95 39.93
C PRO A 6 -55.00 55.44 38.69
N VAL A 7 -53.68 55.33 38.84
CA VAL A 7 -52.79 54.76 37.83
C VAL A 7 -52.84 53.24 37.92
N ALA A 8 -53.36 52.63 36.85
CA ALA A 8 -53.32 51.19 36.67
C ALA A 8 -51.89 50.70 36.38
N ARG A 9 -51.35 49.77 37.15
CA ARG A 9 -50.10 49.09 36.88
C ARG A 9 -50.35 47.87 36.01
N ASP A 10 -49.79 47.90 34.81
CA ASP A 10 -49.78 46.80 33.85
C ASP A 10 -48.74 45.78 34.29
N PHE A 11 -49.13 44.54 34.62
CA PHE A 11 -48.27 43.41 34.88
C PHE A 11 -48.21 42.50 33.64
N SER A 12 -47.28 42.79 32.76
CA SER A 12 -46.98 41.88 31.67
C SER A 12 -46.17 40.68 32.19
N PRO A 13 -46.52 39.43 31.83
CA PRO A 13 -45.78 38.27 32.29
C PRO A 13 -44.42 38.13 31.60
N VAL A 14 -43.38 38.01 32.39
CA VAL A 14 -42.02 37.73 31.94
C VAL A 14 -41.97 36.29 31.35
N LYS A 15 -41.75 36.18 30.05
CA LYS A 15 -41.47 34.87 29.42
C LYS A 15 -40.03 34.44 29.74
N ILE A 16 -39.89 33.47 30.61
CA ILE A 16 -38.60 32.79 30.86
C ILE A 16 -38.40 31.74 29.75
N SER A 17 -37.52 32.05 28.82
CA SER A 17 -37.04 31.06 27.83
C SER A 17 -36.01 30.18 28.47
N ILE A 18 -36.36 28.92 28.73
CA ILE A 18 -35.40 27.89 29.18
C ILE A 18 -34.66 27.42 27.94
N ILE A 19 -33.40 27.83 27.81
CA ILE A 19 -32.46 27.28 26.82
C ILE A 19 -31.95 25.94 27.40
N LEU A 20 -32.44 24.82 26.86
CA LEU A 20 -31.87 23.53 27.11
C LEU A 20 -30.50 23.45 26.39
N PRO A 21 -29.42 23.09 27.08
CA PRO A 21 -28.15 22.84 26.40
C PRO A 21 -28.31 21.61 25.52
N GLY A 22 -28.17 21.79 24.20
CA GLY A 22 -28.13 20.71 23.25
C GLY A 22 -26.93 19.82 23.56
N LEU A 23 -27.22 18.55 23.91
CA LEU A 23 -26.21 17.50 24.09
C LEU A 23 -25.64 17.18 22.70
N ALA A 24 -24.50 17.78 22.37
CA ALA A 24 -23.75 17.43 21.16
C ALA A 24 -23.20 15.99 21.34
N PHE A 25 -23.86 15.01 20.74
CA PHE A 25 -23.28 13.69 20.56
C PHE A 25 -22.07 13.80 19.64
N MET A 26 -20.88 13.86 20.22
CA MET A 26 -19.66 13.60 19.48
C MET A 26 -19.69 12.14 19.03
N PHE A 27 -20.01 11.87 17.78
CA PHE A 27 -19.71 10.59 17.14
C PHE A 27 -18.18 10.50 17.01
N GLY A 28 -17.53 10.03 18.06
CA GLY A 28 -16.16 9.55 17.98
C GLY A 28 -16.15 8.34 17.06
N GLY A 29 -15.72 8.53 15.80
CA GLY A 29 -15.47 7.41 14.89
C GLY A 29 -14.50 6.46 15.58
N ILE A 30 -14.92 5.21 15.81
CA ILE A 30 -14.04 4.15 16.28
C ILE A 30 -13.05 3.91 15.17
N VAL A 31 -11.83 4.46 15.28
CA VAL A 31 -10.70 4.07 14.45
C VAL A 31 -10.32 2.66 14.90
N THR A 32 -10.87 1.65 14.23
CA THR A 32 -10.41 0.28 14.44
C THR A 32 -8.96 0.20 13.98
N ALA A 33 -8.06 -0.13 14.90
CA ALA A 33 -6.68 -0.42 14.54
C ALA A 33 -6.70 -1.55 13.50
N GLN A 34 -5.90 -1.40 12.44
CA GLN A 34 -5.80 -2.42 11.41
C GLN A 34 -5.21 -3.69 12.01
N GLU A 35 -5.92 -4.81 11.86
CA GLU A 35 -5.42 -6.11 12.27
C GLU A 35 -4.23 -6.52 11.39
N ILE A 36 -3.12 -6.91 12.05
CA ILE A 36 -1.89 -7.35 11.40
C ILE A 36 -1.74 -8.85 11.61
N THR A 37 -1.64 -9.60 10.53
CA THR A 37 -1.45 -11.05 10.54
C THR A 37 0.04 -11.40 10.43
N ILE A 38 0.50 -12.30 11.30
CA ILE A 38 1.80 -12.99 11.15
C ILE A 38 1.50 -14.36 10.58
N PRO A 39 1.95 -14.68 9.36
CA PRO A 39 1.71 -15.99 8.77
C PRO A 39 2.36 -17.12 9.59
N THR A 40 1.59 -18.15 9.90
CA THR A 40 2.07 -19.38 10.53
C THR A 40 2.13 -20.55 9.55
N ASN A 41 1.52 -20.38 8.39
CA ASN A 41 1.44 -21.35 7.31
C ASN A 41 1.60 -20.65 5.97
N HIS A 42 1.77 -21.43 4.90
CA HIS A 42 1.71 -20.94 3.53
C HIS A 42 0.34 -20.32 3.22
N ILE A 43 0.33 -19.14 2.57
CA ILE A 43 -0.88 -18.42 2.17
C ILE A 43 -0.76 -18.01 0.70
N GLU A 44 -1.61 -18.56 -0.17
CA GLU A 44 -1.73 -18.06 -1.54
C GLU A 44 -2.49 -16.71 -1.51
N LEU A 45 -1.84 -15.63 -1.94
CA LEU A 45 -2.44 -14.30 -2.05
C LEU A 45 -3.20 -14.11 -3.37
N PHE A 46 -2.85 -14.91 -4.39
CA PHE A 46 -3.56 -14.97 -5.67
C PHE A 46 -4.16 -16.36 -5.87
N ASN A 47 -5.48 -16.43 -6.01
CA ASN A 47 -6.23 -17.67 -6.09
C ASN A 47 -6.31 -18.28 -7.53
N GLY A 48 -5.68 -17.63 -8.52
CA GLY A 48 -5.72 -18.05 -9.94
C GLY A 48 -7.03 -17.76 -10.67
N ARG A 49 -8.02 -17.09 -10.05
CA ARG A 49 -9.38 -16.92 -10.59
C ARG A 49 -9.84 -15.46 -10.65
N ASP A 50 -9.66 -14.73 -9.57
CA ASP A 50 -10.20 -13.39 -9.41
C ASP A 50 -9.36 -12.53 -8.44
N PHE A 51 -9.75 -11.27 -8.29
CA PHE A 51 -9.13 -10.32 -7.37
C PHE A 51 -9.87 -10.21 -6.03
N SER A 52 -10.58 -11.25 -5.58
CA SER A 52 -11.34 -11.22 -4.32
C SER A 52 -10.49 -10.91 -3.08
N GLY A 53 -9.22 -11.29 -3.09
CA GLY A 53 -8.23 -10.99 -2.04
C GLY A 53 -7.59 -9.60 -2.15
N SER A 54 -7.87 -8.84 -3.21
CA SER A 54 -7.18 -7.59 -3.55
C SER A 54 -8.05 -6.35 -3.39
N THR A 55 -7.38 -5.22 -3.22
CA THR A 55 -7.89 -3.85 -3.35
C THR A 55 -6.97 -3.10 -4.30
N PHE A 56 -7.50 -2.11 -5.01
CA PHE A 56 -6.75 -1.32 -5.97
C PHE A 56 -6.72 0.14 -5.55
N CYS A 57 -5.56 0.78 -5.76
CA CYS A 57 -5.41 2.22 -5.70
C CYS A 57 -4.87 2.70 -7.04
N MET A 58 -5.72 3.31 -7.84
CA MET A 58 -5.38 3.75 -9.19
C MET A 58 -5.34 5.27 -9.27
N LYS A 59 -4.43 5.81 -10.07
CA LYS A 59 -4.36 7.24 -10.33
C LYS A 59 -5.70 7.75 -10.89
N ASP A 60 -6.12 8.93 -10.40
CA ASP A 60 -7.35 9.62 -10.81
C ASP A 60 -8.62 8.74 -10.66
N ASN A 61 -8.61 7.78 -9.72
CA ASN A 61 -9.67 6.80 -9.50
C ASN A 61 -10.05 6.01 -10.76
N ALA A 62 -9.09 5.75 -11.66
CA ALA A 62 -9.33 4.98 -12.87
C ALA A 62 -9.85 3.57 -12.54
N ASP A 63 -10.70 3.03 -13.43
CA ASP A 63 -11.20 1.67 -13.29
C ASP A 63 -10.01 0.68 -13.34
N PRO A 64 -9.79 -0.14 -12.29
CA PRO A 64 -8.72 -1.12 -12.28
C PRO A 64 -8.72 -2.09 -13.45
N LYS A 65 -9.89 -2.37 -14.03
CA LYS A 65 -10.04 -3.23 -15.21
C LYS A 65 -9.32 -2.73 -16.47
N GLN A 66 -8.99 -1.44 -16.52
CA GLN A 66 -8.17 -0.88 -17.61
C GLN A 66 -6.71 -1.35 -17.54
N THR A 67 -6.27 -1.73 -16.33
CA THR A 67 -4.88 -2.08 -16.03
C THR A 67 -4.71 -3.56 -15.72
N TRP A 68 -5.65 -4.15 -14.99
CA TRP A 68 -5.56 -5.47 -14.41
C TRP A 68 -6.60 -6.42 -14.99
N SER A 69 -6.17 -7.57 -15.44
CA SER A 69 -7.04 -8.66 -15.90
C SER A 69 -6.46 -10.02 -15.50
N ILE A 70 -7.27 -11.07 -15.60
CA ILE A 70 -6.82 -12.45 -15.35
C ILE A 70 -7.24 -13.30 -16.56
N THR A 71 -6.27 -14.04 -17.09
CA THR A 71 -6.49 -14.97 -18.19
C THR A 71 -5.71 -16.25 -17.92
N ASN A 72 -6.37 -17.40 -17.99
CA ASN A 72 -5.75 -18.73 -17.79
C ASN A 72 -4.96 -18.84 -16.47
N GLY A 73 -5.47 -18.23 -15.38
CA GLY A 73 -4.84 -18.29 -14.07
C GLY A 73 -3.61 -17.37 -13.91
N VAL A 74 -3.40 -16.44 -14.85
CA VAL A 74 -2.30 -15.48 -14.84
C VAL A 74 -2.88 -14.07 -14.75
N ILE A 75 -2.35 -13.25 -13.86
CA ILE A 75 -2.65 -11.81 -13.81
C ILE A 75 -1.87 -11.12 -14.92
N HIS A 76 -2.56 -10.30 -15.70
CA HIS A 76 -1.97 -9.37 -16.66
C HIS A 76 -2.11 -7.95 -16.12
N CYS A 77 -1.02 -7.19 -16.16
CA CYS A 77 -0.99 -5.77 -15.81
C CYS A 77 -0.34 -4.99 -16.96
N THR A 78 -1.10 -4.08 -17.57
CA THR A 78 -0.62 -3.26 -18.69
C THR A 78 0.32 -2.13 -18.27
N GLY A 79 0.47 -1.90 -16.96
CA GLY A 79 1.25 -0.81 -16.41
C GLY A 79 0.59 0.56 -16.48
N LYS A 80 -0.60 0.68 -17.06
CA LYS A 80 -1.34 1.95 -17.20
C LYS A 80 -2.86 1.72 -17.17
N PRO A 81 -3.62 2.60 -16.48
CA PRO A 81 -3.24 3.71 -15.57
C PRO A 81 -2.30 3.28 -14.44
N VAL A 82 -1.48 4.25 -13.96
CA VAL A 82 -0.56 4.04 -12.84
C VAL A 82 -1.33 3.78 -11.55
N GLY A 83 -0.75 2.95 -10.69
CA GLY A 83 -1.32 2.61 -9.40
C GLY A 83 -0.75 1.31 -8.85
N TYR A 84 -1.52 0.61 -8.05
CA TYR A 84 -1.15 -0.71 -7.54
C TYR A 84 -2.37 -1.54 -7.16
N SER A 85 -2.18 -2.85 -7.15
CA SER A 85 -3.04 -3.81 -6.47
C SER A 85 -2.42 -4.16 -5.12
N ARG A 86 -3.21 -4.31 -4.05
CA ARG A 86 -2.72 -4.75 -2.74
C ARG A 86 -3.64 -5.75 -2.07
N THR A 87 -3.10 -6.46 -1.09
CA THR A 87 -3.89 -7.34 -0.21
C THR A 87 -4.93 -6.54 0.59
N LYS A 88 -6.04 -7.18 0.95
CA LYS A 88 -7.03 -6.64 1.91
C LYS A 88 -6.54 -6.75 3.34
N GLN A 89 -5.75 -7.79 3.64
CA GLN A 89 -5.15 -8.06 4.94
C GLN A 89 -3.75 -7.46 5.01
N ALA A 90 -3.38 -6.89 6.17
CA ALA A 90 -2.02 -6.45 6.47
C ALA A 90 -1.22 -7.56 7.15
N TYR A 91 0.09 -7.57 6.89
CA TYR A 91 1.00 -8.60 7.35
C TYR A 91 2.27 -8.02 7.98
N SER A 92 2.90 -8.82 8.84
CA SER A 92 4.27 -8.61 9.34
C SER A 92 4.98 -9.96 9.47
N ASN A 93 6.31 -9.95 9.51
CA ASN A 93 7.12 -11.15 9.72
C ASN A 93 6.78 -12.29 8.75
N TYR A 94 7.11 -12.09 7.49
CA TYR A 94 6.78 -13.02 6.40
C TYR A 94 7.85 -13.04 5.31
N VAL A 95 7.77 -14.05 4.48
CA VAL A 95 8.45 -14.11 3.18
C VAL A 95 7.39 -14.01 2.10
N VAL A 96 7.40 -12.95 1.28
CA VAL A 96 6.53 -12.87 0.10
C VAL A 96 7.30 -13.28 -1.14
N THR A 97 6.69 -14.16 -1.94
CA THR A 97 7.22 -14.59 -3.23
C THR A 97 6.26 -14.18 -4.34
N VAL A 98 6.79 -13.49 -5.34
CA VAL A 98 6.07 -13.11 -6.57
C VAL A 98 6.80 -13.72 -7.76
N VAL A 99 6.08 -14.52 -8.56
CA VAL A 99 6.61 -15.09 -9.80
C VAL A 99 5.98 -14.38 -10.98
N TRP A 100 6.78 -13.62 -11.71
CA TRP A 100 6.33 -12.68 -12.71
C TRP A 100 7.30 -12.53 -13.88
N ARG A 101 6.87 -11.89 -14.98
CA ARG A 101 7.72 -11.56 -16.13
C ARG A 101 7.27 -10.29 -16.84
N PHE A 102 8.17 -9.64 -17.53
CA PHE A 102 7.80 -8.69 -18.59
C PHE A 102 7.31 -9.45 -19.83
N VAL A 103 6.23 -8.94 -20.45
CA VAL A 103 5.62 -9.60 -21.62
C VAL A 103 6.32 -9.22 -22.92
N LYS A 104 6.80 -7.97 -22.98
CA LYS A 104 7.46 -7.43 -24.19
C LYS A 104 8.57 -6.46 -23.81
N VAL A 105 9.49 -6.28 -24.74
CA VAL A 105 10.52 -5.23 -24.68
C VAL A 105 9.88 -3.88 -24.95
N ALA A 106 9.93 -2.96 -23.97
CA ALA A 106 9.51 -1.58 -24.16
C ALA A 106 10.64 -0.74 -24.76
N PRO A 107 10.30 0.37 -25.45
CA PRO A 107 11.31 1.34 -25.93
C PRO A 107 12.11 1.99 -24.79
N LYS A 108 11.58 1.98 -23.58
CA LYS A 108 12.22 2.42 -22.34
C LYS A 108 12.20 1.27 -21.36
N ALA A 109 13.10 1.31 -20.38
CA ALA A 109 13.11 0.31 -19.31
C ALA A 109 11.74 0.22 -18.65
N ASP A 110 11.13 -0.96 -18.71
CA ASP A 110 9.86 -1.25 -18.04
C ASP A 110 10.01 -1.15 -16.52
N ASN A 111 8.94 -0.72 -15.86
CA ASN A 111 8.91 -0.54 -14.42
C ASN A 111 7.69 -1.21 -13.77
N THR A 112 7.95 -1.85 -12.65
CA THR A 112 6.99 -2.42 -11.71
C THR A 112 7.70 -2.58 -10.36
N GLY A 113 7.06 -3.19 -9.38
CA GLY A 113 7.71 -3.54 -8.12
C GLY A 113 6.77 -4.25 -7.15
N VAL A 114 7.38 -4.99 -6.22
CA VAL A 114 6.68 -5.58 -5.08
C VAL A 114 6.71 -4.56 -3.95
N LEU A 115 5.54 -4.11 -3.52
CA LEU A 115 5.37 -3.17 -2.42
C LEU A 115 5.11 -3.94 -1.14
N VAL A 116 5.90 -3.71 -0.11
CA VAL A 116 5.72 -4.31 1.22
C VAL A 116 5.50 -3.23 2.27
N HIS A 117 4.75 -3.59 3.32
CA HIS A 117 4.41 -2.68 4.42
C HIS A 117 3.71 -1.39 3.96
N ILE A 118 2.78 -1.51 2.99
CA ILE A 118 1.97 -0.36 2.53
C ILE A 118 1.13 0.15 3.70
N GLN A 119 1.24 1.45 3.97
CA GLN A 119 0.52 2.15 5.04
C GLN A 119 -0.78 2.78 4.53
N SER A 120 -1.80 2.82 5.39
CA SER A 120 -3.01 3.61 5.17
C SER A 120 -2.74 5.10 5.44
N PRO A 121 -3.54 6.02 4.82
CA PRO A 121 -4.52 5.77 3.77
C PRO A 121 -3.88 5.46 2.43
N ASP A 122 -4.63 4.77 1.55
CA ASP A 122 -4.17 4.49 0.19
C ASP A 122 -3.87 5.79 -0.59
N LYS A 123 -2.72 5.81 -1.26
CA LYS A 123 -2.29 6.87 -2.19
C LYS A 123 -1.57 6.20 -3.35
N VAL A 124 -1.60 6.78 -4.54
CA VAL A 124 -0.94 6.23 -5.74
C VAL A 124 0.55 5.92 -5.48
N TRP A 125 1.19 6.75 -4.65
CA TRP A 125 2.54 6.53 -4.12
C TRP A 125 2.43 6.40 -2.59
N PRO A 126 2.19 5.17 -2.07
CA PRO A 126 1.96 4.98 -0.64
C PRO A 126 3.26 5.02 0.14
N ARG A 127 3.17 5.28 1.45
CA ARG A 127 4.31 5.04 2.34
C ARG A 127 4.53 3.54 2.48
N CYS A 128 5.64 3.05 1.95
CA CYS A 128 5.99 1.63 1.94
C CYS A 128 7.46 1.42 1.58
N ILE A 129 7.88 0.17 1.52
CA ILE A 129 9.16 -0.25 0.93
C ILE A 129 8.84 -0.98 -0.37
N GLN A 130 9.57 -0.65 -1.44
CA GLN A 130 9.42 -1.31 -2.73
C GLN A 130 10.68 -2.13 -3.05
N SER A 131 10.50 -3.44 -3.26
CA SER A 131 11.47 -4.25 -3.99
C SER A 131 11.26 -3.97 -5.48
N GLN A 132 12.20 -3.21 -6.04
CA GLN A 132 12.11 -2.68 -7.41
C GLN A 132 12.07 -3.81 -8.44
N GLY A 133 11.18 -3.68 -9.41
CA GLY A 133 11.06 -4.58 -10.56
C GLY A 133 11.47 -3.93 -11.89
N LYS A 134 12.03 -2.72 -11.87
CA LYS A 134 12.50 -2.06 -13.10
C LYS A 134 13.56 -2.90 -13.80
N SER A 135 13.45 -3.04 -15.14
CA SER A 135 14.40 -3.80 -15.94
C SER A 135 15.83 -3.28 -15.77
N GLY A 136 16.78 -4.19 -15.51
CA GLY A 136 18.17 -3.93 -15.17
C GLY A 136 18.42 -3.43 -13.74
N ARG A 137 17.36 -3.30 -12.93
CA ARG A 137 17.43 -2.76 -11.56
C ARG A 137 16.60 -3.56 -10.56
N GLN A 138 16.27 -4.81 -10.88
CA GLN A 138 15.50 -5.66 -9.97
C GLN A 138 16.30 -5.93 -8.70
N GLY A 139 15.66 -5.63 -7.56
CA GLY A 139 16.28 -5.77 -6.23
C GLY A 139 16.88 -4.48 -5.65
N ASP A 140 16.82 -3.33 -6.35
CA ASP A 140 16.93 -2.04 -5.67
C ASP A 140 15.79 -1.93 -4.63
N LEU A 141 16.03 -1.24 -3.51
CA LEU A 141 15.02 -1.01 -2.49
C LEU A 141 14.68 0.48 -2.40
N PHE A 142 13.44 0.85 -2.77
CA PHE A 142 12.94 2.20 -2.60
C PHE A 142 12.22 2.36 -1.26
N LEU A 143 12.47 3.47 -0.60
CA LEU A 143 11.80 3.90 0.62
C LEU A 143 10.82 5.02 0.26
N MET A 144 9.55 4.66 0.09
CA MET A 144 8.55 5.54 -0.51
C MET A 144 7.82 6.40 0.53
N ALA A 145 7.52 7.64 0.15
CA ALA A 145 6.65 8.57 0.89
C ALA A 145 6.98 8.71 2.38
N GLY A 146 8.29 8.88 2.70
CA GLY A 146 8.77 9.07 4.07
C GLY A 146 8.96 7.78 4.86
N ALA A 147 9.01 6.62 4.22
CA ALA A 147 9.65 5.45 4.80
C ALA A 147 11.16 5.69 4.86
N GLU A 148 11.82 5.16 5.88
CA GLU A 148 13.25 5.36 6.10
C GLU A 148 13.89 4.02 6.50
N ALA A 149 15.20 3.90 6.29
CA ALA A 149 16.05 2.80 6.74
C ALA A 149 17.47 3.31 7.00
N LYS A 150 18.26 2.54 7.73
CA LYS A 150 19.64 2.91 8.06
C LYS A 150 20.50 3.17 6.82
N GLU A 151 20.38 2.32 5.82
CA GLU A 151 21.18 2.34 4.59
C GLU A 151 20.80 3.50 3.66
N HIS A 152 19.75 4.28 4.00
CA HIS A 152 19.26 5.41 3.22
C HIS A 152 19.36 6.76 3.95
N LYS A 153 19.97 6.81 5.13
CA LYS A 153 20.14 8.05 5.91
C LYS A 153 21.01 9.05 5.15
N GLY A 154 20.48 10.26 4.93
CA GLY A 154 21.18 11.35 4.25
C GLY A 154 21.27 11.22 2.72
N VAL A 155 20.52 10.29 2.13
CA VAL A 155 20.40 10.09 0.68
C VAL A 155 19.14 10.81 0.17
N ASP A 156 19.14 11.24 -1.10
CA ASP A 156 17.95 11.81 -1.75
C ASP A 156 16.78 10.81 -1.69
N PRO A 157 15.62 11.22 -1.13
CA PRO A 157 14.44 10.35 -0.99
C PRO A 157 13.93 9.71 -2.30
N ASN A 158 14.31 10.29 -3.45
CA ASN A 158 13.91 9.78 -4.77
C ASN A 158 14.89 8.76 -5.36
N THR A 159 15.94 8.40 -4.62
CA THR A 159 16.90 7.36 -5.03
C THR A 159 16.68 6.09 -4.21
N PRO A 160 16.89 4.90 -4.79
CA PRO A 160 16.83 3.66 -4.02
C PRO A 160 18.13 3.41 -3.26
N VAL A 161 18.07 2.51 -2.28
CA VAL A 161 19.24 1.74 -1.87
C VAL A 161 19.57 0.80 -3.03
N PRO A 162 20.70 0.97 -3.72
CA PRO A 162 20.99 0.22 -4.94
C PRO A 162 21.26 -1.25 -4.63
N MET A 163 20.90 -2.13 -5.57
CA MET A 163 21.22 -3.55 -5.50
C MET A 163 22.73 -3.78 -5.41
N ARG A 164 23.12 -4.86 -4.76
CA ARG A 164 24.53 -5.27 -4.61
C ARG A 164 24.93 -6.16 -5.78
N GLY A 165 25.81 -5.68 -6.63
CA GLY A 165 26.32 -6.43 -7.77
C GLY A 165 25.46 -6.37 -9.05
N PRO A 166 25.67 -7.29 -10.01
CA PRO A 166 24.97 -7.31 -11.29
C PRO A 166 23.52 -7.74 -11.13
N SER A 167 22.66 -7.38 -12.08
CA SER A 167 21.31 -7.89 -12.17
C SER A 167 21.30 -9.39 -12.40
N HIS A 168 20.40 -10.09 -11.69
CA HIS A 168 20.13 -11.51 -11.85
C HIS A 168 18.76 -11.78 -12.46
N GLU A 169 18.18 -10.77 -13.15
CA GLU A 169 16.93 -10.95 -13.86
C GLU A 169 17.09 -11.81 -15.12
N ASN A 170 16.08 -12.62 -15.41
CA ASN A 170 16.01 -13.38 -16.63
C ASN A 170 15.58 -12.48 -17.80
N PRO A 171 15.89 -12.85 -19.05
CA PRO A 171 15.47 -12.11 -20.24
C PRO A 171 13.95 -11.84 -20.28
N VAL A 172 13.57 -10.76 -20.99
CA VAL A 172 12.15 -10.45 -21.22
C VAL A 172 11.42 -11.66 -21.81
N GLY A 173 10.24 -11.96 -21.28
CA GLY A 173 9.45 -13.15 -21.61
C GLY A 173 9.72 -14.34 -20.70
N GLU A 174 10.81 -14.38 -20.00
CA GLU A 174 11.11 -15.42 -19.02
C GLU A 174 10.66 -15.06 -17.60
N TRP A 175 10.27 -16.07 -16.83
CA TRP A 175 9.76 -15.89 -15.48
C TRP A 175 10.87 -15.56 -14.50
N ASN A 176 10.68 -14.49 -13.72
CA ASN A 176 11.51 -14.11 -12.59
C ASN A 176 10.80 -14.46 -11.29
N THR A 177 11.58 -14.74 -10.25
CA THR A 177 11.12 -14.91 -8.89
C THR A 177 11.69 -13.78 -8.03
N ASN A 178 10.81 -12.91 -7.54
CA ASN A 178 11.14 -11.93 -6.51
C ASN A 178 10.71 -12.49 -5.16
N VAL A 179 11.67 -12.67 -4.25
CA VAL A 179 11.42 -13.05 -2.87
C VAL A 179 11.80 -11.85 -2.00
N THR A 180 10.83 -11.32 -1.28
CA THR A 180 11.08 -10.24 -0.31
C THR A 180 10.86 -10.79 1.10
N VAL A 181 11.91 -10.79 1.91
CA VAL A 181 11.88 -11.24 3.31
C VAL A 181 11.66 -10.02 4.20
N CYS A 182 10.62 -10.04 5.01
CA CYS A 182 10.26 -8.99 5.96
C CYS A 182 10.33 -9.55 7.38
N ALA A 183 11.42 -9.27 8.10
CA ALA A 183 11.70 -9.77 9.45
C ALA A 183 11.84 -8.59 10.43
N GLY A 184 10.77 -8.27 11.17
CA GLY A 184 10.72 -7.06 11.99
C GLY A 184 10.95 -5.82 11.12
N ASP A 185 11.96 -5.03 11.46
CA ASP A 185 12.38 -3.83 10.74
C ASP A 185 13.47 -4.08 9.67
N ASN A 186 13.72 -5.36 9.32
CA ASN A 186 14.66 -5.75 8.28
C ASN A 186 13.91 -6.20 7.02
N VAL A 187 14.37 -5.74 5.85
CA VAL A 187 13.85 -6.16 4.55
C VAL A 187 14.98 -6.60 3.63
N LYS A 188 14.84 -7.79 3.02
CA LYS A 188 15.76 -8.32 2.01
C LYS A 188 15.06 -8.54 0.69
N ALA A 189 15.74 -8.23 -0.41
CA ALA A 189 15.29 -8.53 -1.77
C ALA A 189 16.19 -9.62 -2.37
N VAL A 190 15.56 -10.72 -2.83
CA VAL A 190 16.22 -11.85 -3.49
C VAL A 190 15.59 -12.03 -4.87
N ILE A 191 16.40 -11.99 -5.91
CA ILE A 191 15.96 -12.15 -7.30
C ILE A 191 16.56 -13.42 -7.87
N ASN A 192 15.73 -14.34 -8.32
CA ASN A 192 16.13 -15.62 -8.91
C ASN A 192 17.15 -16.37 -8.02
N GLY A 193 16.91 -16.38 -6.69
CA GLY A 193 17.76 -17.05 -5.70
C GLY A 193 18.99 -16.26 -5.25
N ASN A 194 19.25 -15.07 -5.82
CA ASN A 194 20.40 -14.25 -5.47
C ASN A 194 19.99 -13.09 -4.56
N LEU A 195 20.66 -12.95 -3.39
CA LEU A 195 20.44 -11.81 -2.49
C LEU A 195 20.96 -10.53 -3.17
N MET A 196 20.01 -9.65 -3.53
CA MET A 196 20.31 -8.40 -4.21
C MET A 196 20.49 -7.24 -3.25
N ASN A 197 19.73 -7.22 -2.16
CA ASN A 197 19.77 -6.10 -1.22
C ASN A 197 19.25 -6.49 0.16
N GLU A 198 19.65 -5.68 1.15
CA GLU A 198 19.17 -5.77 2.52
C GLU A 198 19.21 -4.38 3.15
N ILE A 199 18.14 -3.99 3.82
CA ILE A 199 18.00 -2.76 4.61
C ILE A 199 17.53 -3.09 6.02
N THR A 200 17.93 -2.25 6.98
CA THR A 200 17.71 -2.45 8.42
C THR A 200 17.18 -1.17 9.08
N GLU A 201 16.68 -1.29 10.30
CA GLU A 201 16.10 -0.15 11.03
C GLU A 201 15.01 0.58 10.21
N CYS A 202 14.18 -0.19 9.50
CA CYS A 202 13.09 0.37 8.69
C CYS A 202 12.00 0.97 9.58
N THR A 203 11.53 2.17 9.23
CA THR A 203 10.46 2.86 9.97
C THR A 203 9.05 2.32 9.70
N VAL A 204 8.93 1.33 8.80
CA VAL A 204 7.71 0.55 8.54
C VAL A 204 8.06 -0.93 8.59
N SER A 205 7.36 -1.71 9.42
CA SER A 205 7.63 -3.14 9.69
C SER A 205 6.40 -4.04 9.53
N SER A 206 5.28 -3.46 9.12
CA SER A 206 4.01 -4.15 8.86
C SER A 206 3.14 -3.33 7.91
N GLY A 207 2.20 -3.97 7.24
CA GLY A 207 1.25 -3.30 6.35
C GLY A 207 0.77 -4.22 5.24
N PHE A 208 0.14 -3.66 4.22
CA PHE A 208 -0.34 -4.43 3.08
C PHE A 208 0.81 -4.77 2.13
N ILE A 209 0.57 -5.76 1.28
CA ILE A 209 1.50 -6.20 0.25
C ILE A 209 0.86 -5.90 -1.11
N GLY A 210 1.62 -5.33 -2.04
CA GLY A 210 1.08 -4.94 -3.34
C GLY A 210 2.03 -5.15 -4.49
N ILE A 211 1.46 -5.01 -5.70
CA ILE A 211 2.20 -4.99 -6.96
C ILE A 211 1.93 -3.67 -7.65
N GLN A 212 2.98 -2.99 -8.04
CA GLN A 212 2.91 -1.69 -8.69
C GLN A 212 2.58 -1.83 -10.18
N SER A 213 1.74 -0.92 -10.68
CA SER A 213 1.49 -0.66 -12.09
C SER A 213 2.15 0.67 -12.48
N GLU A 214 3.28 0.63 -13.19
CA GLU A 214 4.04 1.84 -13.56
C GLU A 214 4.73 1.69 -14.92
N GLY A 215 3.98 1.32 -15.95
CA GLY A 215 4.44 1.29 -17.34
C GLY A 215 4.96 -0.07 -17.81
N GLY A 216 5.26 -1.01 -16.92
CA GLY A 216 5.62 -2.38 -17.29
C GLY A 216 4.39 -3.18 -17.68
N ASP A 217 4.44 -3.78 -18.90
CA ASP A 217 3.46 -4.77 -19.33
C ASP A 217 3.94 -6.14 -18.79
N ILE A 218 3.29 -6.61 -17.73
CA ILE A 218 3.74 -7.77 -16.95
C ILE A 218 2.67 -8.85 -16.82
N GLU A 219 3.14 -10.06 -16.63
CA GLU A 219 2.34 -11.20 -16.20
C GLU A 219 2.81 -11.71 -14.85
N ILE A 220 1.86 -12.11 -14.00
CA ILE A 220 2.14 -12.68 -12.68
C ILE A 220 1.38 -13.99 -12.56
N ARG A 221 2.09 -15.09 -12.30
CA ARG A 221 1.47 -16.42 -12.17
C ARG A 221 1.30 -16.90 -10.74
N ARG A 222 2.07 -16.33 -9.78
CA ARG A 222 1.95 -16.69 -8.35
C ARG A 222 2.31 -15.51 -7.45
N ILE A 223 1.54 -15.36 -6.38
CA ILE A 223 1.84 -14.47 -5.25
C ILE A 223 1.48 -15.23 -3.98
N TYR A 224 2.44 -15.49 -3.11
CA TYR A 224 2.19 -16.22 -1.88
C TYR A 224 3.09 -15.78 -0.73
N LEU A 225 2.67 -16.09 0.50
CA LEU A 225 3.42 -15.89 1.72
C LEU A 225 3.87 -17.21 2.33
N GLU A 226 5.02 -17.16 2.96
CA GLU A 226 5.50 -18.20 3.86
C GLU A 226 5.87 -17.58 5.21
N PRO A 227 5.73 -18.33 6.33
CA PRO A 227 6.23 -17.89 7.63
C PRO A 227 7.74 -17.71 7.60
N LEU A 228 8.25 -16.82 8.44
CA LEU A 228 9.70 -16.78 8.73
C LEU A 228 10.10 -18.08 9.41
N LYS A 229 11.22 -18.66 8.98
CA LYS A 229 11.83 -19.83 9.60
C LYS A 229 12.86 -19.42 10.65
#